data_ec7f57a7ca45e9befa60b841c038ed07
#
_entry.id   ec7f57a7ca45e9befa60b841c038ed07
#
_cell.length_a   1.000
_cell.length_b   1.000
_cell.length_c   1.000
_cell.angle_alpha   90.00
_cell.angle_beta   90.00
_cell.angle_gamma   90.00
#
_symmetry.space_group_name_H-M   'P 1'
#
loop_
_entity.id
_entity.type
_entity.pdbx_description
1 polymer ?
#
loop_
_entity_poly.entity_id
_entity_poly.type
_entity_poly.pdbx_seq_one_letter_code
_entity_poly.pdbx_strand_id
1 'polypeptide(L)'
;MSIEKSFSLAQERYASLGVDVSHALKTLATIPISLHCWQGDDVGGFENSSGALGNGLAVTGNYPGKARTPDELRCDLDKALSLIPGKHRLNLHAFYGEFGGKKVDRDEIAPKHFANWISWAKKNGLGLDFNPTCFSHPKSADGFTLSNADQGIRQFWIEHCIRSREIGAAMGQALGKTCVTNVWIPDGFKDTPADRVSPRERLAESLDAVFKKAISPKLNLDAVEPKLFGIGSESFVVGSHEFYLGYAVSRKKMLTLDAGHYHPTEDRKSTRLNSSHLRLSRMPSSA
;
A
#
# COMPACT_ATOMS: atom_id res chain seq x y z
N MET A 1 0.48 -10.37 37.93
CA MET A 1 1.81 -9.69 37.78
C MET A 1 1.51 -8.26 37.38
N SER A 2 2.17 -7.24 37.96
CA SER A 2 1.93 -5.86 37.52
C SER A 2 2.56 -5.63 36.14
N ILE A 3 2.09 -4.61 35.43
CA ILE A 3 2.62 -4.22 34.10
C ILE A 3 4.11 -3.90 34.17
N GLU A 4 4.53 -3.19 35.25
CA GLU A 4 5.91 -2.81 35.46
C GLU A 4 6.83 -4.03 35.65
N LYS A 5 6.37 -5.02 36.40
CA LYS A 5 7.12 -6.26 36.59
C LYS A 5 7.23 -7.08 35.32
N SER A 6 6.17 -7.10 34.51
CA SER A 6 6.20 -7.75 33.19
C SER A 6 7.14 -7.04 32.23
N PHE A 7 7.17 -5.71 32.25
CA PHE A 7 8.07 -4.90 31.44
C PHE A 7 9.55 -5.12 31.84
N SER A 8 9.87 -5.13 33.15
CA SER A 8 11.23 -5.42 33.63
C SER A 8 11.72 -6.77 33.16
N LEU A 9 10.88 -7.82 33.27
CA LEU A 9 11.24 -9.15 32.78
C LEU A 9 11.49 -9.18 31.27
N ALA A 10 10.69 -8.44 30.49
CA ALA A 10 10.90 -8.32 29.06
C ALA A 10 12.22 -7.60 28.77
N GLN A 11 12.54 -6.51 29.48
CA GLN A 11 13.81 -5.80 29.32
C GLN A 11 15.00 -6.71 29.60
N GLU A 12 14.98 -7.50 30.68
CA GLU A 12 16.05 -8.47 31.01
C GLU A 12 16.26 -9.50 29.89
N ARG A 13 15.16 -10.05 29.38
CA ARG A 13 15.20 -11.01 28.26
C ARG A 13 15.78 -10.40 26.99
N TYR A 14 15.38 -9.21 26.60
CA TYR A 14 15.94 -8.52 25.45
C TYR A 14 17.40 -8.12 25.66
N ALA A 15 17.77 -7.71 26.87
CA ALA A 15 19.15 -7.39 27.22
C ALA A 15 20.07 -8.62 27.08
N SER A 16 19.61 -9.81 27.44
CA SER A 16 20.37 -11.06 27.23
C SER A 16 20.62 -11.38 25.75
N LEU A 17 19.85 -10.76 24.84
CA LEU A 17 20.04 -10.83 23.39
C LEU A 17 20.82 -9.62 22.82
N GLY A 18 21.39 -8.78 23.68
CA GLY A 18 22.12 -7.59 23.28
C GLY A 18 21.26 -6.40 22.84
N VAL A 19 19.96 -6.39 23.20
CA VAL A 19 19.03 -5.30 22.83
C VAL A 19 18.78 -4.37 24.00
N ASP A 20 19.13 -3.08 23.84
CA ASP A 20 18.69 -2.00 24.72
C ASP A 20 17.25 -1.60 24.39
N VAL A 21 16.31 -2.09 25.19
CA VAL A 21 14.87 -1.83 24.99
C VAL A 21 14.54 -0.34 25.12
N SER A 22 15.17 0.37 26.06
CA SER A 22 14.91 1.80 26.26
C SER A 22 15.35 2.63 25.07
N HIS A 23 16.51 2.33 24.51
CA HIS A 23 16.99 2.96 23.28
C HIS A 23 16.10 2.61 22.08
N ALA A 24 15.74 1.34 21.92
CA ALA A 24 14.88 0.88 20.85
C ALA A 24 13.50 1.59 20.84
N LEU A 25 12.87 1.71 22.02
CA LEU A 25 11.59 2.42 22.17
C LEU A 25 11.71 3.92 21.88
N LYS A 26 12.78 4.58 22.35
CA LYS A 26 13.05 5.98 22.01
C LYS A 26 13.23 6.18 20.50
N THR A 27 13.96 5.29 19.85
CA THR A 27 14.16 5.32 18.40
C THR A 27 12.84 5.10 17.67
N LEU A 28 12.05 4.10 18.08
CA LEU A 28 10.75 3.80 17.48
C LEU A 28 9.79 4.99 17.57
N ALA A 29 9.79 5.71 18.69
CA ALA A 29 8.93 6.89 18.88
C ALA A 29 9.24 8.03 17.89
N THR A 30 10.40 8.04 17.26
CA THR A 30 10.78 9.03 16.24
C THR A 30 10.34 8.62 14.83
N ILE A 31 9.92 7.37 14.61
CA ILE A 31 9.58 6.81 13.30
C ILE A 31 8.06 6.86 13.11
N PRO A 32 7.54 7.69 12.19
CA PRO A 32 6.12 7.71 11.90
C PRO A 32 5.71 6.41 11.21
N ILE A 33 4.72 5.70 11.78
CA ILE A 33 4.18 4.48 11.21
C ILE A 33 2.94 4.83 10.40
N SER A 34 2.87 4.38 9.14
CA SER A 34 1.72 4.55 8.27
C SER A 34 0.74 3.40 8.51
N LEU A 35 -0.43 3.73 9.07
CA LEU A 35 -1.48 2.77 9.34
C LEU A 35 -2.35 2.58 8.08
N HIS A 36 -2.70 1.34 7.78
CA HIS A 36 -3.64 1.04 6.69
C HIS A 36 -5.08 1.39 7.07
N CYS A 37 -5.83 1.96 6.11
CA CYS A 37 -7.23 2.30 6.30
C CYS A 37 -8.18 1.08 6.31
N TRP A 38 -7.74 -0.08 5.83
CA TRP A 38 -8.57 -1.23 5.47
C TRP A 38 -9.36 -1.87 6.61
N GLN A 39 -8.83 -1.85 7.82
CA GLN A 39 -9.42 -2.61 8.93
C GLN A 39 -10.75 -1.99 9.42
N GLY A 40 -10.93 -0.70 9.24
CA GLY A 40 -12.11 0.00 9.75
C GLY A 40 -13.39 -0.28 8.98
N ASP A 41 -13.29 -0.67 7.69
CA ASP A 41 -14.43 -0.93 6.80
C ASP A 41 -14.41 -2.29 6.11
N ASP A 42 -13.50 -3.19 6.53
CA ASP A 42 -13.33 -4.51 5.94
C ASP A 42 -13.00 -4.48 4.45
N VAL A 43 -12.11 -3.55 4.06
CA VAL A 43 -11.62 -3.35 2.67
C VAL A 43 -12.72 -2.98 1.66
N GLY A 44 -13.85 -2.42 2.13
CA GLY A 44 -14.98 -2.07 1.27
C GLY A 44 -14.72 -0.87 0.38
N GLY A 45 -14.11 0.18 0.93
CA GLY A 45 -14.00 1.48 0.28
C GLY A 45 -15.36 2.17 0.11
N PHE A 46 -15.37 3.33 -0.55
CA PHE A 46 -16.58 4.16 -0.68
C PHE A 46 -16.96 4.46 -2.14
N GLU A 47 -16.35 3.77 -3.09
CA GLU A 47 -16.60 3.92 -4.51
C GLU A 47 -17.92 3.29 -4.94
N ASN A 48 -18.19 2.07 -4.46
CA ASN A 48 -19.40 1.30 -4.77
C ASN A 48 -19.83 0.47 -3.56
N SER A 49 -20.98 0.75 -3.01
CA SER A 49 -21.55 -0.01 -1.88
C SER A 49 -21.98 -1.45 -2.22
N SER A 50 -21.96 -1.83 -3.50
CA SER A 50 -22.41 -3.14 -4.01
C SER A 50 -21.33 -3.93 -4.76
N GLY A 51 -20.10 -3.45 -4.83
CA GLY A 51 -19.01 -4.12 -5.54
C GLY A 51 -18.53 -5.37 -4.80
N ALA A 52 -18.51 -6.53 -5.47
CA ALA A 52 -17.85 -7.71 -4.94
C ALA A 52 -16.34 -7.47 -4.89
N LEU A 53 -15.72 -7.78 -3.75
CA LEU A 53 -14.27 -7.84 -3.63
C LEU A 53 -13.79 -9.06 -4.43
N GLY A 54 -12.98 -8.79 -5.45
CA GLY A 54 -12.44 -9.83 -6.34
C GLY A 54 -10.92 -9.93 -6.24
N ASN A 55 -10.36 -11.01 -6.83
CA ASN A 55 -8.93 -11.16 -7.10
C ASN A 55 -8.01 -11.27 -5.88
N GLY A 56 -8.32 -12.20 -4.96
CA GLY A 56 -7.37 -12.64 -3.94
C GLY A 56 -7.22 -11.71 -2.74
N LEU A 57 -8.15 -10.77 -2.54
CA LEU A 57 -8.24 -10.03 -1.30
C LEU A 57 -8.97 -10.88 -0.26
N ALA A 58 -8.27 -11.22 0.81
CA ALA A 58 -8.89 -11.80 1.98
C ALA A 58 -9.59 -10.70 2.77
N VAL A 59 -10.92 -10.78 2.86
CA VAL A 59 -11.71 -10.00 3.80
C VAL A 59 -12.08 -10.88 4.97
N THR A 60 -12.11 -10.30 6.17
CA THR A 60 -12.43 -11.03 7.39
C THR A 60 -13.91 -11.35 7.51
N GLY A 61 -14.72 -10.77 6.65
CA GLY A 61 -16.14 -10.93 6.63
C GLY A 61 -16.89 -9.67 7.07
N ASN A 62 -18.17 -9.80 7.22
CA ASN A 62 -19.06 -8.69 7.46
C ASN A 62 -19.30 -8.48 8.96
N TYR A 63 -18.36 -7.87 9.68
CA TYR A 63 -18.59 -7.56 11.09
C TYR A 63 -19.50 -6.33 11.25
N PRO A 64 -20.40 -6.31 12.27
CA PRO A 64 -21.46 -5.31 12.37
C PRO A 64 -20.95 -3.90 12.67
N GLY A 65 -19.73 -3.75 13.18
CA GLY A 65 -19.12 -2.46 13.53
C GLY A 65 -18.30 -1.80 12.43
N LYS A 66 -18.22 -2.37 11.21
CA LYS A 66 -17.43 -1.80 10.14
C LYS A 66 -17.94 -0.43 9.71
N ALA A 67 -17.03 0.49 9.38
CA ALA A 67 -17.36 1.80 8.87
C ALA A 67 -18.08 1.71 7.51
N ARG A 68 -19.14 2.47 7.33
CA ARG A 68 -19.97 2.51 6.12
C ARG A 68 -19.81 3.79 5.34
N THR A 69 -19.22 4.80 5.99
CA THR A 69 -18.98 6.12 5.42
C THR A 69 -17.55 6.58 5.74
N PRO A 70 -16.99 7.52 4.95
CA PRO A 70 -15.70 8.13 5.28
C PRO A 70 -15.66 8.79 6.66
N ASP A 71 -16.77 9.35 7.12
CA ASP A 71 -16.86 9.99 8.45
C ASP A 71 -16.80 8.95 9.58
N GLU A 72 -17.52 7.84 9.44
CA GLU A 72 -17.44 6.73 10.40
C GLU A 72 -16.00 6.21 10.47
N LEU A 73 -15.34 6.01 9.32
CA LEU A 73 -13.95 5.54 9.29
C LEU A 73 -12.98 6.56 9.94
N ARG A 74 -13.17 7.85 9.71
CA ARG A 74 -12.37 8.88 10.39
C ARG A 74 -12.57 8.86 11.91
N CYS A 75 -13.79 8.66 12.40
CA CYS A 75 -14.06 8.50 13.83
C CYS A 75 -13.35 7.29 14.42
N ASP A 76 -13.37 6.15 13.74
CA ASP A 76 -12.68 4.93 14.19
C ASP A 76 -11.15 5.14 14.20
N LEU A 77 -10.61 5.80 13.17
CA LEU A 77 -9.19 6.16 13.09
C LEU A 77 -8.79 7.16 14.19
N ASP A 78 -9.61 8.16 14.48
CA ASP A 78 -9.36 9.10 15.59
C ASP A 78 -9.28 8.34 16.92
N LYS A 79 -10.16 7.37 17.12
CA LYS A 79 -10.12 6.51 18.31
C LYS A 79 -8.87 5.63 18.34
N ALA A 80 -8.55 4.94 17.25
CA ALA A 80 -7.37 4.09 17.15
C ALA A 80 -6.08 4.89 17.42
N LEU A 81 -5.93 6.04 16.77
CA LEU A 81 -4.77 6.92 16.93
C LEU A 81 -4.63 7.47 18.35
N SER A 82 -5.74 7.67 19.07
CA SER A 82 -5.70 8.10 20.48
C SER A 82 -5.16 7.02 21.42
N LEU A 83 -5.16 5.76 21.01
CA LEU A 83 -4.71 4.61 21.80
C LEU A 83 -3.28 4.17 21.48
N ILE A 84 -2.72 4.65 20.37
CA ILE A 84 -1.38 4.27 19.90
C ILE A 84 -0.41 5.40 20.16
N PRO A 85 0.66 5.18 20.94
CA PRO A 85 1.65 6.23 21.22
C PRO A 85 2.50 6.52 19.98
N GLY A 86 2.95 7.76 19.85
CA GLY A 86 3.87 8.19 18.79
C GLY A 86 3.21 9.06 17.72
N LYS A 87 3.96 9.28 16.63
CA LYS A 87 3.49 10.02 15.45
C LYS A 87 3.18 9.03 14.33
N HIS A 88 2.04 9.21 13.71
CA HIS A 88 1.56 8.27 12.71
C HIS A 88 1.26 8.94 11.37
N ARG A 89 1.02 8.12 10.39
CA ARG A 89 0.54 8.44 9.05
C ARG A 89 -0.66 7.54 8.78
N LEU A 90 -1.45 7.87 7.77
CA LEU A 90 -2.50 6.99 7.27
C LEU A 90 -2.20 6.64 5.82
N ASN A 91 -2.34 5.37 5.47
CA ASN A 91 -2.22 4.88 4.12
C ASN A 91 -3.62 4.64 3.54
N LEU A 92 -3.97 5.42 2.52
CA LEU A 92 -5.25 5.36 1.82
C LEU A 92 -5.12 4.61 0.50
N HIS A 93 -6.24 4.06 0.04
CA HIS A 93 -6.40 3.53 -1.30
C HIS A 93 -7.33 4.41 -2.14
N ALA A 94 -7.22 4.30 -3.46
CA ALA A 94 -7.97 5.13 -4.40
C ALA A 94 -9.49 5.04 -4.22
N PHE A 95 -10.02 3.85 -3.89
CA PHE A 95 -11.46 3.65 -3.70
C PHE A 95 -12.02 4.15 -2.36
N TYR A 96 -11.17 4.80 -1.53
CA TYR A 96 -11.60 5.58 -0.36
C TYR A 96 -11.89 7.05 -0.69
N GLY A 97 -11.92 7.42 -1.97
CA GLY A 97 -12.32 8.76 -2.40
C GLY A 97 -13.77 9.11 -2.04
N GLU A 98 -14.04 10.39 -1.86
CA GLU A 98 -15.38 10.93 -1.59
C GLU A 98 -15.94 11.54 -2.87
N PHE A 99 -16.83 10.79 -3.54
CA PHE A 99 -17.31 11.14 -4.88
C PHE A 99 -18.63 11.92 -4.89
N GLY A 100 -19.22 12.18 -3.71
CA GLY A 100 -20.45 12.98 -3.57
C GLY A 100 -21.66 12.37 -4.31
N GLY A 101 -21.78 11.05 -4.33
CA GLY A 101 -22.84 10.32 -5.03
C GLY A 101 -22.69 10.28 -6.55
N LYS A 102 -21.60 10.82 -7.11
CA LYS A 102 -21.31 10.76 -8.55
C LYS A 102 -20.54 9.47 -8.87
N LYS A 103 -20.83 8.88 -10.01
CA LYS A 103 -20.02 7.80 -10.57
C LYS A 103 -18.76 8.42 -11.16
N VAL A 104 -17.61 8.11 -10.57
CA VAL A 104 -16.27 8.50 -11.06
C VAL A 104 -15.49 7.21 -11.25
N ASP A 105 -15.00 6.95 -12.45
CA ASP A 105 -14.17 5.77 -12.70
C ASP A 105 -12.74 6.01 -12.23
N ARG A 106 -11.97 4.93 -12.09
CA ARG A 106 -10.65 5.00 -11.45
C ARG A 106 -9.63 5.80 -12.24
N ASP A 107 -9.74 5.88 -13.55
CA ASP A 107 -8.91 6.73 -14.41
C ASP A 107 -9.31 8.23 -14.36
N GLU A 108 -10.44 8.56 -13.71
CA GLU A 108 -10.94 9.92 -13.56
C GLU A 108 -10.77 10.49 -12.15
N ILE A 109 -10.22 9.72 -11.22
CA ILE A 109 -10.01 10.21 -9.84
C ILE A 109 -9.05 11.41 -9.81
N ALA A 110 -9.24 12.30 -8.83
CA ALA A 110 -8.47 13.53 -8.72
C ALA A 110 -8.29 13.95 -7.25
N PRO A 111 -7.34 14.84 -6.93
CA PRO A 111 -7.10 15.32 -5.56
C PRO A 111 -8.34 15.86 -4.84
N LYS A 112 -9.29 16.45 -5.57
CA LYS A 112 -10.55 16.96 -5.01
C LYS A 112 -11.37 15.89 -4.28
N HIS A 113 -11.29 14.64 -4.70
CA HIS A 113 -12.02 13.53 -4.09
C HIS A 113 -11.41 13.08 -2.75
N PHE A 114 -10.25 13.62 -2.39
CA PHE A 114 -9.54 13.35 -1.13
C PHE A 114 -9.38 14.59 -0.25
N ALA A 115 -10.08 15.69 -0.58
CA ALA A 115 -9.94 16.97 0.12
C ALA A 115 -10.29 16.87 1.61
N ASN A 116 -11.35 16.11 1.97
CA ASN A 116 -11.73 15.91 3.36
C ASN A 116 -10.72 15.06 4.13
N TRP A 117 -10.12 14.04 3.49
CA TRP A 117 -9.02 13.26 4.06
C TRP A 117 -7.80 14.13 4.34
N ILE A 118 -7.44 15.02 3.42
CA ILE A 118 -6.33 15.97 3.58
C ILE A 118 -6.64 16.92 4.75
N SER A 119 -7.85 17.46 4.83
CA SER A 119 -8.28 18.37 5.89
C SER A 119 -8.24 17.68 7.26
N TRP A 120 -8.74 16.46 7.35
CA TRP A 120 -8.72 15.65 8.56
C TRP A 120 -7.27 15.31 8.99
N ALA A 121 -6.42 14.88 8.06
CA ALA A 121 -5.02 14.59 8.34
C ALA A 121 -4.26 15.83 8.82
N LYS A 122 -4.52 16.99 8.21
CA LYS A 122 -3.93 18.27 8.62
C LYS A 122 -4.33 18.65 10.05
N LYS A 123 -5.61 18.51 10.41
CA LYS A 123 -6.14 18.75 11.76
C LYS A 123 -5.43 17.86 12.80
N ASN A 124 -5.19 16.60 12.46
CA ASN A 124 -4.57 15.60 13.35
C ASN A 124 -3.02 15.58 13.27
N GLY A 125 -2.41 16.46 12.48
CA GLY A 125 -0.96 16.50 12.31
C GLY A 125 -0.37 15.25 11.65
N LEU A 126 -1.17 14.49 10.89
CA LEU A 126 -0.79 13.25 10.23
C LEU A 126 -0.12 13.49 8.86
N GLY A 127 0.63 12.53 8.37
CA GLY A 127 0.96 12.38 6.96
C GLY A 127 -0.02 11.44 6.29
N LEU A 128 -0.11 11.50 4.96
CA LEU A 128 -0.87 10.54 4.17
C LEU A 128 0.07 9.82 3.20
N ASP A 129 -0.20 8.53 2.99
CA ASP A 129 0.35 7.72 1.92
C ASP A 129 -0.80 7.19 1.06
N PHE A 130 -0.50 6.76 -0.17
CA PHE A 130 -1.55 6.47 -1.13
C PHE A 130 -1.24 5.24 -1.97
N ASN A 131 -2.27 4.45 -2.28
CA ASN A 131 -2.15 3.31 -3.18
C ASN A 131 -3.19 3.41 -4.30
N PRO A 132 -2.79 3.18 -5.55
CA PRO A 132 -3.73 2.80 -6.59
C PRO A 132 -4.50 1.54 -6.16
N THR A 133 -5.75 1.43 -6.57
CA THR A 133 -6.56 0.24 -6.32
C THR A 133 -6.74 -0.52 -7.63
N CYS A 134 -5.78 -1.38 -7.95
CA CYS A 134 -5.76 -2.15 -9.21
C CYS A 134 -6.52 -3.49 -9.09
N PHE A 135 -7.60 -3.54 -8.29
CA PHE A 135 -8.42 -4.73 -8.05
C PHE A 135 -9.88 -4.34 -7.79
N SER A 136 -10.77 -5.32 -7.66
CA SER A 136 -12.20 -5.11 -7.39
C SER A 136 -12.86 -4.17 -8.41
N HIS A 137 -12.57 -4.39 -9.69
CA HIS A 137 -13.07 -3.60 -10.81
C HIS A 137 -13.33 -4.51 -12.02
N PRO A 138 -14.35 -4.25 -12.88
CA PRO A 138 -14.62 -5.06 -14.05
C PRO A 138 -13.41 -5.25 -14.99
N LYS A 139 -12.56 -4.23 -15.13
CA LYS A 139 -11.33 -4.30 -15.94
C LYS A 139 -10.17 -5.08 -15.30
N SER A 140 -10.38 -5.66 -14.13
CA SER A 140 -9.43 -6.59 -13.48
C SER A 140 -10.03 -7.99 -13.30
N ALA A 141 -11.18 -8.27 -13.92
CA ALA A 141 -11.92 -9.51 -13.71
C ALA A 141 -11.18 -10.76 -14.22
N ASP A 142 -10.31 -10.59 -15.22
CA ASP A 142 -9.44 -11.66 -15.76
C ASP A 142 -8.16 -11.88 -14.95
N GLY A 143 -7.96 -11.10 -13.87
CA GLY A 143 -6.77 -11.17 -13.03
C GLY A 143 -5.58 -10.35 -13.52
N PHE A 144 -5.75 -9.52 -14.57
CA PHE A 144 -4.68 -8.73 -15.16
C PHE A 144 -5.02 -7.24 -15.21
N THR A 145 -4.02 -6.41 -14.95
CA THR A 145 -4.14 -4.95 -14.94
C THR A 145 -3.04 -4.29 -15.77
N LEU A 146 -1.94 -3.86 -15.16
CA LEU A 146 -0.81 -3.22 -15.85
C LEU A 146 -0.05 -4.16 -16.79
N SER A 147 -0.24 -5.47 -16.67
CA SER A 147 0.35 -6.47 -17.58
C SER A 147 -0.68 -7.11 -18.53
N ASN A 148 -1.92 -6.64 -18.54
CA ASN A 148 -2.98 -7.18 -19.39
C ASN A 148 -2.55 -7.23 -20.87
N ALA A 149 -2.98 -8.25 -21.60
CA ALA A 149 -2.72 -8.35 -23.02
C ALA A 149 -3.47 -7.27 -23.84
N ASP A 150 -4.65 -6.87 -23.39
CA ASP A 150 -5.43 -5.79 -24.00
C ASP A 150 -4.80 -4.43 -23.67
N GLN A 151 -4.44 -3.68 -24.72
CA GLN A 151 -3.83 -2.36 -24.59
C GLN A 151 -4.78 -1.33 -23.95
N GLY A 152 -6.08 -1.41 -24.25
CA GLY A 152 -7.07 -0.48 -23.70
C GLY A 152 -7.23 -0.67 -22.18
N ILE A 153 -7.21 -1.92 -21.72
CA ILE A 153 -7.23 -2.24 -20.27
C ILE A 153 -5.95 -1.74 -19.62
N ARG A 154 -4.78 -1.98 -20.23
CA ARG A 154 -3.51 -1.43 -19.67
C ARG A 154 -3.53 0.08 -19.61
N GLN A 155 -4.00 0.77 -20.63
CA GLN A 155 -4.05 2.24 -20.66
C GLN A 155 -4.94 2.80 -19.55
N PHE A 156 -6.09 2.18 -19.27
CA PHE A 156 -6.96 2.53 -18.15
C PHE A 156 -6.20 2.45 -16.80
N TRP A 157 -5.49 1.35 -16.56
CA TRP A 157 -4.74 1.17 -15.31
C TRP A 157 -3.49 2.06 -15.21
N ILE A 158 -2.84 2.35 -16.35
CA ILE A 158 -1.75 3.33 -16.41
C ILE A 158 -2.27 4.70 -15.98
N GLU A 159 -3.40 5.15 -16.53
CA GLU A 159 -3.99 6.44 -16.18
C GLU A 159 -4.41 6.47 -14.70
N HIS A 160 -5.04 5.41 -14.20
CA HIS A 160 -5.36 5.27 -12.78
C HIS A 160 -4.13 5.45 -11.89
N CYS A 161 -3.02 4.81 -12.22
CA CYS A 161 -1.77 4.95 -11.45
C CYS A 161 -1.17 6.36 -11.58
N ILE A 162 -1.25 7.00 -12.75
CA ILE A 162 -0.82 8.39 -12.93
C ILE A 162 -1.65 9.32 -12.03
N ARG A 163 -2.99 9.20 -12.04
CA ARG A 163 -3.88 9.98 -11.17
C ARG A 163 -3.57 9.76 -9.69
N SER A 164 -3.31 8.52 -9.31
CA SER A 164 -2.93 8.19 -7.93
C SER A 164 -1.65 8.89 -7.48
N ARG A 165 -0.64 8.98 -8.34
CA ARG A 165 0.59 9.74 -8.08
C ARG A 165 0.34 11.25 -7.96
N GLU A 166 -0.55 11.81 -8.76
CA GLU A 166 -0.96 13.21 -8.69
C GLU A 166 -1.69 13.51 -7.37
N ILE A 167 -2.54 12.58 -6.92
CA ILE A 167 -3.21 12.65 -5.61
C ILE A 167 -2.16 12.60 -4.48
N GLY A 168 -1.24 11.65 -4.52
CA GLY A 168 -0.14 11.56 -3.56
C GLY A 168 0.69 12.84 -3.49
N ALA A 169 1.02 13.44 -4.63
CA ALA A 169 1.75 14.71 -4.69
C ALA A 169 0.95 15.87 -4.07
N ALA A 170 -0.37 15.92 -4.32
CA ALA A 170 -1.26 16.93 -3.71
C ALA A 170 -1.36 16.76 -2.19
N MET A 171 -1.43 15.52 -1.70
CA MET A 171 -1.37 15.20 -0.27
C MET A 171 -0.05 15.68 0.35
N GLY A 172 1.07 15.34 -0.28
CA GLY A 172 2.40 15.75 0.17
C GLY A 172 2.56 17.26 0.23
N GLN A 173 2.06 17.97 -0.78
CA GLN A 173 2.07 19.42 -0.84
C GLN A 173 1.21 20.05 0.25
N ALA A 174 -0.02 19.58 0.43
CA ALA A 174 -0.97 20.16 1.37
C ALA A 174 -0.56 19.94 2.84
N LEU A 175 0.09 18.82 3.15
CA LEU A 175 0.48 18.43 4.49
C LEU A 175 1.94 18.80 4.85
N GLY A 176 2.75 19.21 3.86
CA GLY A 176 4.18 19.44 4.06
C GLY A 176 4.96 18.18 4.46
N LYS A 177 4.44 17.00 4.12
CA LYS A 177 4.99 15.68 4.44
C LYS A 177 4.95 14.82 3.19
N THR A 178 6.10 14.35 2.72
CA THR A 178 6.19 13.51 1.52
C THR A 178 5.23 12.34 1.60
N CYS A 179 4.37 12.16 0.59
CA CYS A 179 3.52 10.98 0.41
C CYS A 179 4.34 9.85 -0.23
N VAL A 180 4.04 8.61 0.10
CA VAL A 180 4.50 7.44 -0.66
C VAL A 180 3.31 6.91 -1.45
N THR A 181 3.45 6.86 -2.78
CA THR A 181 2.48 6.18 -3.65
C THR A 181 3.02 4.79 -3.97
N ASN A 182 2.34 3.76 -3.48
CA ASN A 182 2.76 2.38 -3.59
C ASN A 182 1.90 1.60 -4.59
N VAL A 183 2.49 1.15 -5.69
CA VAL A 183 1.81 0.39 -6.75
C VAL A 183 1.90 -1.10 -6.47
N TRP A 184 0.76 -1.71 -6.18
CA TRP A 184 0.55 -3.15 -6.09
C TRP A 184 -0.48 -3.60 -7.13
N ILE A 185 -0.25 -4.74 -7.79
CA ILE A 185 -1.14 -5.33 -8.77
C ILE A 185 -1.41 -6.81 -8.47
N PRO A 186 -2.60 -7.33 -8.81
CA PRO A 186 -2.95 -8.73 -8.60
C PRO A 186 -2.41 -9.68 -9.68
N ASP A 187 -1.81 -9.17 -10.74
CA ASP A 187 -1.53 -9.85 -12.00
C ASP A 187 -0.76 -11.17 -11.84
N GLY A 188 -1.34 -12.26 -12.30
CA GLY A 188 -0.73 -13.59 -12.21
C GLY A 188 -1.55 -14.67 -12.88
N PHE A 189 -0.98 -15.87 -12.98
CA PHE A 189 -1.61 -17.07 -13.53
C PHE A 189 -1.74 -18.16 -12.48
N LYS A 190 -2.85 -18.88 -12.48
CA LYS A 190 -3.05 -20.05 -11.61
C LYS A 190 -2.07 -21.16 -11.91
N ASP A 191 -1.77 -21.36 -13.19
CA ASP A 191 -0.78 -22.32 -13.68
C ASP A 191 0.44 -21.58 -14.21
N THR A 192 1.58 -22.27 -14.25
CA THR A 192 2.80 -21.69 -14.83
C THR A 192 2.62 -21.55 -16.34
N PRO A 193 2.58 -20.33 -16.90
CA PRO A 193 2.38 -20.11 -18.33
C PRO A 193 3.65 -20.49 -19.13
N ALA A 194 3.44 -20.85 -20.39
CA ALA A 194 4.57 -21.07 -21.32
C ALA A 194 5.33 -19.75 -21.59
N ASP A 195 4.60 -18.67 -21.76
CA ASP A 195 5.16 -17.31 -21.90
C ASP A 195 5.16 -16.58 -20.55
N ARG A 196 6.31 -16.48 -19.94
CA ARG A 196 6.54 -15.74 -18.68
C ARG A 196 7.21 -14.39 -18.91
N VAL A 197 7.64 -14.10 -20.13
CA VAL A 197 8.37 -12.88 -20.46
C VAL A 197 7.44 -11.75 -20.84
N SER A 198 6.54 -11.96 -21.81
CA SER A 198 5.67 -10.90 -22.32
C SER A 198 4.81 -10.20 -21.28
N PRO A 199 4.23 -10.87 -20.26
CA PRO A 199 3.53 -10.16 -19.19
C PRO A 199 4.44 -9.23 -18.40
N ARG A 200 5.69 -9.62 -18.15
CA ARG A 200 6.68 -8.79 -17.44
C ARG A 200 7.16 -7.61 -18.28
N GLU A 201 7.34 -7.80 -19.59
CA GLU A 201 7.65 -6.71 -20.52
C GLU A 201 6.53 -5.67 -20.52
N ARG A 202 5.27 -6.11 -20.67
CA ARG A 202 4.10 -5.23 -20.59
C ARG A 202 4.00 -4.49 -19.26
N LEU A 203 4.30 -5.18 -18.15
CA LEU A 203 4.35 -4.53 -16.83
C LEU A 203 5.44 -3.47 -16.76
N ALA A 204 6.64 -3.76 -17.24
CA ALA A 204 7.74 -2.80 -17.27
C ALA A 204 7.39 -1.56 -18.09
N GLU A 205 6.85 -1.74 -19.31
CA GLU A 205 6.38 -0.66 -20.19
C GLU A 205 5.29 0.20 -19.52
N SER A 206 4.31 -0.46 -18.89
CA SER A 206 3.23 0.22 -18.19
C SER A 206 3.74 1.05 -17.01
N LEU A 207 4.64 0.49 -16.21
CA LEU A 207 5.26 1.21 -15.09
C LEU A 207 6.16 2.37 -15.59
N ASP A 208 6.90 2.18 -16.66
CA ASP A 208 7.70 3.25 -17.28
C ASP A 208 6.77 4.40 -17.76
N ALA A 209 5.59 4.08 -18.31
CA ALA A 209 4.58 5.07 -18.67
C ALA A 209 3.99 5.78 -17.43
N VAL A 210 3.65 5.05 -16.38
CA VAL A 210 3.15 5.59 -15.09
C VAL A 210 4.16 6.56 -14.49
N PHE A 211 5.45 6.23 -14.50
CA PHE A 211 6.50 7.01 -13.86
C PHE A 211 7.17 8.03 -14.77
N LYS A 212 6.74 8.14 -16.03
CA LYS A 212 7.33 9.05 -17.03
C LYS A 212 7.36 10.50 -16.58
N LYS A 213 6.26 11.00 -16.01
CA LYS A 213 6.19 12.35 -15.45
C LYS A 213 6.91 12.37 -14.10
N ALA A 214 8.00 13.14 -14.02
CA ALA A 214 8.71 13.32 -12.76
C ALA A 214 7.84 14.12 -11.77
N ILE A 215 7.79 13.64 -10.54
CA ILE A 215 7.19 14.34 -9.38
C ILE A 215 8.32 14.61 -8.40
N SER A 216 8.32 15.78 -7.78
CA SER A 216 9.34 16.13 -6.77
C SER A 216 9.32 15.12 -5.61
N PRO A 217 10.47 14.53 -5.22
CA PRO A 217 10.56 13.62 -4.09
C PRO A 217 10.15 14.25 -2.75
N LYS A 218 10.11 15.56 -2.68
CA LYS A 218 9.58 16.28 -1.51
C LYS A 218 8.05 16.17 -1.39
N LEU A 219 7.37 15.90 -2.50
CA LEU A 219 5.92 15.77 -2.55
C LEU A 219 5.47 14.32 -2.55
N ASN A 220 6.08 13.49 -3.40
CA ASN A 220 5.72 12.09 -3.56
C ASN A 220 6.93 11.22 -3.88
N LEU A 221 6.98 10.05 -3.26
CA LEU A 221 7.92 8.97 -3.58
C LEU A 221 7.13 7.83 -4.21
N ASP A 222 7.65 7.31 -5.32
CA ASP A 222 7.06 6.18 -6.04
C ASP A 222 7.63 4.88 -5.50
N ALA A 223 6.76 3.95 -5.13
CA ALA A 223 7.11 2.60 -4.70
C ALA A 223 6.38 1.55 -5.55
N VAL A 224 6.97 0.39 -5.67
CA VAL A 224 6.35 -0.82 -6.24
C VAL A 224 6.40 -1.92 -5.20
N GLU A 225 5.37 -2.77 -5.17
CA GLU A 225 5.23 -3.84 -4.19
C GLU A 225 5.05 -5.20 -4.86
N PRO A 226 5.86 -6.20 -4.49
CA PRO A 226 5.72 -7.55 -5.01
C PRO A 226 4.44 -8.22 -4.49
N LYS A 227 3.84 -9.04 -5.35
CA LYS A 227 2.80 -9.98 -4.95
C LYS A 227 3.43 -11.34 -4.65
N LEU A 228 3.03 -11.96 -3.54
CA LEU A 228 3.39 -13.35 -3.25
C LEU A 228 2.64 -14.27 -4.21
N PHE A 229 3.31 -15.31 -4.70
CA PHE A 229 2.61 -16.42 -5.28
C PHE A 229 1.73 -17.10 -4.21
N GLY A 230 0.54 -17.57 -4.61
CA GLY A 230 -0.37 -18.27 -3.70
C GLY A 230 -1.45 -17.42 -3.05
N ILE A 231 -1.38 -16.09 -3.05
CA ILE A 231 -2.54 -15.26 -2.76
C ILE A 231 -3.46 -15.31 -3.99
N GLY A 232 -4.63 -15.96 -3.85
CA GLY A 232 -5.51 -16.25 -4.97
C GLY A 232 -5.11 -17.51 -5.77
N SER A 233 -4.19 -18.32 -5.23
CA SER A 233 -3.74 -19.60 -5.82
C SER A 233 -2.95 -19.48 -7.13
N GLU A 234 -2.31 -18.34 -7.39
CA GLU A 234 -1.41 -18.20 -8.54
C GLU A 234 -0.10 -18.95 -8.30
N SER A 235 0.31 -19.75 -9.29
CA SER A 235 1.65 -20.38 -9.33
C SER A 235 2.69 -19.48 -10.01
N PHE A 236 2.25 -18.47 -10.74
CA PHE A 236 3.10 -17.46 -11.38
C PHE A 236 2.52 -16.07 -11.16
N VAL A 237 3.26 -15.19 -10.50
CA VAL A 237 2.93 -13.76 -10.35
C VAL A 237 3.82 -12.93 -11.27
N VAL A 238 3.20 -11.99 -12.00
CA VAL A 238 3.93 -11.13 -12.94
C VAL A 238 4.87 -10.21 -12.17
N GLY A 239 4.35 -9.52 -11.15
CA GLY A 239 5.09 -8.64 -10.25
C GLY A 239 5.73 -9.41 -9.10
N SER A 240 6.64 -10.33 -9.38
CA SER A 240 7.39 -11.05 -8.35
C SER A 240 8.43 -10.15 -7.67
N HIS A 241 8.97 -10.62 -6.53
CA HIS A 241 10.00 -9.89 -5.79
C HIS A 241 11.22 -9.59 -6.65
N GLU A 242 11.74 -10.60 -7.37
CA GLU A 242 12.94 -10.47 -8.20
C GLU A 242 12.74 -9.48 -9.34
N PHE A 243 11.54 -9.50 -9.96
CA PHE A 243 11.20 -8.56 -11.02
C PHE A 243 11.17 -7.13 -10.48
N TYR A 244 10.45 -6.88 -9.40
CA TYR A 244 10.33 -5.54 -8.84
C TYR A 244 11.63 -5.05 -8.19
N LEU A 245 12.45 -5.92 -7.61
CA LEU A 245 13.77 -5.54 -7.13
C LEU A 245 14.64 -5.02 -8.28
N GLY A 246 14.71 -5.78 -9.39
CA GLY A 246 15.44 -5.36 -10.59
C GLY A 246 14.90 -4.08 -11.20
N TYR A 247 13.57 -3.95 -11.28
CA TYR A 247 12.91 -2.75 -11.79
C TYR A 247 13.19 -1.53 -10.90
N ALA A 248 12.97 -1.65 -9.59
CA ALA A 248 13.14 -0.54 -8.64
C ALA A 248 14.59 -0.03 -8.61
N VAL A 249 15.57 -0.93 -8.60
CA VAL A 249 16.99 -0.56 -8.65
C VAL A 249 17.33 0.17 -9.96
N SER A 250 16.91 -0.39 -11.11
CA SER A 250 17.23 0.17 -12.43
C SER A 250 16.54 1.52 -12.70
N ARG A 251 15.35 1.77 -12.12
CA ARG A 251 14.57 3.02 -12.30
C ARG A 251 14.64 3.96 -11.10
N LYS A 252 15.44 3.65 -10.08
CA LYS A 252 15.58 4.44 -8.84
C LYS A 252 14.23 4.70 -8.16
N LYS A 253 13.41 3.65 -8.06
CA LYS A 253 12.13 3.64 -7.35
C LYS A 253 12.29 2.95 -6.00
N MET A 254 11.32 3.15 -5.12
CA MET A 254 11.27 2.42 -3.86
C MET A 254 10.70 1.01 -4.08
N LEU A 255 11.14 0.08 -3.27
CA LEU A 255 10.56 -1.25 -3.18
C LEU A 255 9.90 -1.40 -1.81
N THR A 256 8.60 -1.66 -1.80
CA THR A 256 7.89 -2.05 -0.58
C THR A 256 8.17 -3.52 -0.32
N LEU A 257 8.61 -3.82 0.90
CA LEU A 257 8.82 -5.20 1.35
C LEU A 257 7.66 -5.59 2.27
N ASP A 258 6.65 -6.24 1.70
CA ASP A 258 5.61 -6.86 2.50
C ASP A 258 6.11 -8.21 3.03
N ALA A 259 6.29 -8.29 4.34
CA ALA A 259 6.82 -9.50 4.97
C ALA A 259 5.86 -10.69 4.87
N GLY A 260 4.56 -10.45 4.67
CA GLY A 260 3.55 -11.47 4.41
C GLY A 260 3.62 -12.04 2.99
N HIS A 261 4.21 -11.30 2.05
CA HIS A 261 4.32 -11.70 0.64
C HIS A 261 5.59 -12.49 0.31
N TYR A 262 6.41 -12.82 1.29
CA TYR A 262 7.62 -13.62 1.07
C TYR A 262 7.38 -15.09 1.39
N HIS A 263 7.88 -15.96 0.51
CA HIS A 263 7.95 -17.38 0.83
C HIS A 263 8.84 -17.58 2.07
N PRO A 264 8.53 -18.55 2.97
CA PRO A 264 9.33 -18.76 4.18
C PRO A 264 10.82 -19.03 3.93
N THR A 265 11.16 -19.53 2.75
CA THR A 265 12.55 -19.83 2.35
C THR A 265 13.28 -18.65 1.71
N GLU A 266 12.60 -17.52 1.43
CA GLU A 266 13.27 -16.36 0.86
C GLU A 266 14.11 -15.62 1.90
N ASP A 267 15.34 -15.26 1.52
CA ASP A 267 16.21 -14.47 2.38
C ASP A 267 15.87 -13.00 2.35
N ARG A 268 15.16 -12.58 3.39
CA ARG A 268 14.77 -11.16 3.59
C ARG A 268 15.96 -10.28 4.03
N LYS A 269 17.07 -10.86 4.46
CA LYS A 269 18.23 -10.10 4.99
C LYS A 269 19.12 -9.60 3.86
N SER A 270 19.37 -10.40 2.84
CA SER A 270 20.20 -10.00 1.70
C SER A 270 19.58 -8.86 0.90
N THR A 271 18.25 -8.79 0.81
CA THR A 271 17.53 -7.69 0.19
C THR A 271 17.74 -6.35 0.90
N ARG A 272 17.95 -6.37 2.22
CA ARG A 272 18.23 -5.15 3.02
C ARG A 272 19.63 -4.61 2.82
N LEU A 273 20.62 -5.49 2.63
CA LEU A 273 22.04 -5.10 2.55
C LEU A 273 22.40 -4.43 1.22
N ASN A 274 21.69 -4.76 0.15
CA ASN A 274 21.92 -4.18 -1.19
C ASN A 274 21.14 -2.89 -1.46
N SER A 275 20.35 -2.42 -0.50
CA SER A 275 19.41 -1.31 -0.68
C SER A 275 19.84 0.00 -0.04
N SER A 276 21.14 0.31 0.01
CA SER A 276 21.65 1.59 0.56
C SER A 276 21.02 2.84 -0.08
N HIS A 277 20.29 2.68 -1.18
CA HIS A 277 19.53 3.71 -1.88
C HIS A 277 18.00 3.50 -1.84
N LEU A 278 17.51 2.41 -1.26
CA LEU A 278 16.08 2.09 -1.16
C LEU A 278 15.57 2.38 0.25
N ARG A 279 14.68 3.34 0.39
CA ARG A 279 13.92 3.50 1.62
C ARG A 279 12.88 2.38 1.67
N LEU A 280 13.04 1.48 2.63
CA LEU A 280 12.13 0.37 2.83
C LEU A 280 10.94 0.85 3.68
N SER A 281 9.74 0.68 3.18
CA SER A 281 8.52 0.78 3.97
C SER A 281 8.09 -0.64 4.34
N ARG A 282 7.85 -0.89 5.62
CA ARG A 282 7.20 -2.13 6.08
C ARG A 282 5.72 -1.86 6.18
N MET A 283 4.93 -2.64 5.47
CA MET A 283 3.50 -2.74 5.71
C MET A 283 3.22 -4.02 6.51
N PRO A 284 2.47 -3.97 7.61
CA PRO A 284 2.05 -5.19 8.27
C PRO A 284 1.11 -5.94 7.33
N SER A 285 1.41 -7.22 7.10
CA SER A 285 0.45 -8.12 6.48
C SER A 285 -0.75 -8.24 7.42
N SER A 286 -1.93 -7.94 6.96
CA SER A 286 -3.14 -8.46 7.56
C SER A 286 -3.19 -9.96 7.25
N ALA A 287 -2.87 -10.79 8.23
CA ALA A 287 -3.23 -12.20 8.21
C ALA A 287 -4.73 -12.35 8.37
#